data_cb233bb6f1240a391c711750c82e32d0
#
_entry.id   cb233bb6f1240a391c711750c82e32d0
#
_cell.length_a   1.000
_cell.length_b   1.000
_cell.length_c   1.000
_cell.angle_alpha   90.00
_cell.angle_beta   90.00
_cell.angle_gamma   90.00
#
_symmetry.space_group_name_H-M   'P 1'
#
loop_
_entity.id
_entity.type
_entity.pdbx_description
1 polymer ?
#
loop_
_entity_poly.entity_id
_entity_poly.type
_entity_poly.pdbx_seq_one_letter_code
_entity_poly.pdbx_strand_id
1 'polypeptide(L)'
;MKAKELQQRFACGKVEKMYENSRNISFFLRAVFALAGMYCFHSFMVETQAAFRIYPFLGLVFCLVRMYRQGDTVCYVTEKGLVVRSHYRTFYEFMSEILFGAEHLVFIPYKTIFDIPSNWVTFELGSAEIGGLVVQPVRLRYLSAKNKKEILARIRAAQEE
;
A
#
# COMPACT_ATOMS: atom_id res chain seq x y z
N MET A 1 3.92 -0.21 11.46
CA MET A 1 3.40 -1.07 12.57
C MET A 1 4.42 -2.15 12.91
N LYS A 2 4.60 -2.50 14.19
CA LYS A 2 5.57 -3.54 14.58
C LYS A 2 4.94 -4.94 14.39
N ALA A 3 5.75 -5.96 14.07
CA ALA A 3 5.28 -7.32 13.80
C ALA A 3 4.40 -7.91 14.94
N LYS A 4 4.72 -7.58 16.19
CA LYS A 4 3.91 -8.00 17.36
C LYS A 4 2.49 -7.42 17.38
N GLU A 5 2.34 -6.17 16.98
CA GLU A 5 1.02 -5.49 16.91
C GLU A 5 0.14 -6.11 15.80
N LEU A 6 0.76 -6.49 14.68
CA LEU A 6 0.07 -7.22 13.60
C LEU A 6 -0.47 -8.57 14.06
N GLN A 7 0.36 -9.33 14.78
CA GLN A 7 -0.03 -10.64 15.32
C GLN A 7 -1.21 -10.54 16.28
N GLN A 8 -1.19 -9.53 17.15
CA GLN A 8 -2.29 -9.30 18.11
C GLN A 8 -3.58 -8.84 17.41
N ARG A 9 -3.45 -7.98 16.40
CA ARG A 9 -4.61 -7.41 15.71
C ARG A 9 -5.34 -8.40 14.80
N PHE A 10 -4.61 -9.27 14.11
CA PHE A 10 -5.18 -10.10 13.04
C PHE A 10 -5.15 -11.60 13.33
N ALA A 11 -4.61 -12.04 14.45
CA ALA A 11 -4.40 -13.47 14.75
C ALA A 11 -3.73 -14.25 13.59
N CYS A 12 -2.88 -13.56 12.82
CA CYS A 12 -2.31 -14.03 11.55
C CYS A 12 -1.13 -15.01 11.72
N GLY A 13 -0.75 -15.37 12.96
CA GLY A 13 0.44 -16.15 13.24
C GLY A 13 1.72 -15.31 13.15
N LYS A 14 2.86 -15.95 13.03
CA LYS A 14 4.15 -15.28 12.93
C LYS A 14 4.30 -14.55 11.60
N VAL A 15 4.83 -13.31 11.62
CA VAL A 15 5.22 -12.60 10.41
C VAL A 15 6.52 -13.19 9.91
N GLU A 16 6.49 -13.80 8.72
CA GLU A 16 7.64 -14.44 8.09
C GLU A 16 8.48 -13.43 7.32
N LYS A 17 7.82 -12.57 6.55
CA LYS A 17 8.52 -11.61 5.68
C LYS A 17 7.70 -10.35 5.46
N MET A 18 8.42 -9.24 5.28
CA MET A 18 7.84 -7.93 4.96
C MET A 18 8.34 -7.49 3.59
N TYR A 19 7.44 -6.97 2.78
CA TYR A 19 7.75 -6.49 1.45
C TYR A 19 7.44 -5.01 1.32
N GLU A 20 8.44 -4.28 0.87
CA GLU A 20 8.34 -2.85 0.56
C GLU A 20 8.21 -2.64 -0.95
N ASN A 21 7.85 -1.44 -1.34
CA ASN A 21 7.84 -1.05 -2.74
C ASN A 21 9.21 -1.27 -3.40
N SER A 22 9.21 -1.58 -4.69
CA SER A 22 10.45 -1.64 -5.47
C SER A 22 11.23 -0.32 -5.35
N ARG A 23 12.53 -0.41 -5.06
CA ARG A 23 13.40 0.76 -4.86
C ARG A 23 13.35 1.75 -6.03
N ASN A 24 13.34 1.24 -7.26
CA ASN A 24 13.28 2.08 -8.46
C ASN A 24 11.96 2.84 -8.56
N ILE A 25 10.84 2.17 -8.27
CA ILE A 25 9.51 2.78 -8.30
C ILE A 25 9.38 3.80 -7.17
N SER A 26 9.86 3.48 -5.97
CA SER A 26 9.86 4.41 -4.84
C SER A 26 10.70 5.65 -5.14
N PHE A 27 11.87 5.49 -5.77
CA PHE A 27 12.70 6.60 -6.18
C PHE A 27 12.00 7.47 -7.23
N PHE A 28 11.44 6.86 -8.27
CA PHE A 28 10.71 7.59 -9.30
C PHE A 28 9.52 8.37 -8.73
N LEU A 29 8.72 7.74 -7.88
CA LEU A 29 7.59 8.41 -7.25
C LEU A 29 8.03 9.56 -6.34
N ARG A 30 9.12 9.40 -5.60
CA ARG A 30 9.70 10.50 -4.80
C ARG A 30 10.11 11.67 -5.68
N ALA A 31 10.76 11.40 -6.82
CA ALA A 31 11.14 12.46 -7.76
C ALA A 31 9.92 13.20 -8.33
N VAL A 32 8.87 12.46 -8.71
CA VAL A 32 7.62 13.07 -9.20
C VAL A 32 6.97 13.95 -8.13
N PHE A 33 6.87 13.47 -6.89
CA PHE A 33 6.29 14.26 -5.80
C PHE A 33 7.19 15.44 -5.41
N ALA A 34 8.52 15.33 -5.54
CA ALA A 34 9.43 16.45 -5.33
C ALA A 34 9.21 17.57 -6.36
N LEU A 35 9.10 17.22 -7.63
CA LEU A 35 8.80 18.18 -8.69
C LEU A 35 7.44 18.85 -8.51
N ALA A 36 6.40 18.06 -8.20
CA ALA A 36 5.08 18.60 -7.90
C ALA A 36 5.08 19.50 -6.66
N GLY A 37 5.83 19.14 -5.62
CA GLY A 37 6.01 19.95 -4.42
C GLY A 37 6.73 21.26 -4.70
N MET A 38 7.77 21.27 -5.54
CA MET A 38 8.43 22.50 -5.98
C MET A 38 7.47 23.41 -6.76
N TYR A 39 6.65 22.85 -7.63
CA TYR A 39 5.62 23.62 -8.32
C TYR A 39 4.60 24.23 -7.36
N CYS A 40 4.09 23.45 -6.39
CA CYS A 40 3.20 23.94 -5.35
C CYS A 40 3.86 25.05 -4.51
N PHE A 41 5.11 24.89 -4.14
CA PHE A 41 5.87 25.90 -3.40
C PHE A 41 6.02 27.19 -4.20
N HIS A 42 6.40 27.09 -5.48
CA HIS A 42 6.47 28.25 -6.36
C HIS A 42 5.11 28.96 -6.46
N SER A 43 4.03 28.21 -6.70
CA SER A 43 2.67 28.76 -6.78
C SER A 43 2.26 29.46 -5.49
N PHE A 44 2.62 28.89 -4.33
CA PHE A 44 2.38 29.50 -3.02
C PHE A 44 3.10 30.85 -2.87
N MET A 45 4.34 30.95 -3.37
CA MET A 45 5.13 32.18 -3.28
C MET A 45 4.65 33.28 -4.22
N VAL A 46 4.14 32.92 -5.40
CA VAL A 46 3.70 33.90 -6.42
C VAL A 46 2.25 34.35 -6.21
N GLU A 47 1.41 33.52 -5.56
CA GLU A 47 0.01 33.86 -5.33
C GLU A 47 -0.14 35.10 -4.43
N THR A 48 -0.83 36.10 -4.94
CA THR A 48 -1.03 37.38 -4.25
C THR A 48 -2.25 37.41 -3.34
N GLN A 49 -3.26 36.58 -3.65
CA GLN A 49 -4.49 36.52 -2.88
C GLN A 49 -4.37 35.53 -1.74
N ALA A 50 -4.42 35.97 -0.50
CA ALA A 50 -4.25 35.13 0.69
C ALA A 50 -5.20 33.94 0.74
N ALA A 51 -6.45 34.11 0.29
CA ALA A 51 -7.43 33.03 0.27
C ALA A 51 -7.06 31.87 -0.67
N PHE A 52 -6.38 32.16 -1.77
CA PHE A 52 -5.98 31.11 -2.74
C PHE A 52 -4.65 30.44 -2.40
N ARG A 53 -3.83 31.03 -1.52
CA ARG A 53 -2.57 30.41 -1.04
C ARG A 53 -2.78 29.08 -0.32
N ILE A 54 -3.96 28.84 0.23
CA ILE A 54 -4.28 27.60 0.95
C ILE A 54 -4.16 26.37 0.03
N TYR A 55 -4.52 26.46 -1.24
CA TYR A 55 -4.51 25.33 -2.18
C TYR A 55 -3.09 24.82 -2.49
N PRO A 56 -2.13 25.66 -2.93
CA PRO A 56 -0.77 25.22 -3.15
C PRO A 56 -0.07 24.81 -1.84
N PHE A 57 -0.42 25.40 -0.70
CA PHE A 57 0.09 24.95 0.60
C PHE A 57 -0.37 23.51 0.92
N LEU A 58 -1.64 23.20 0.77
CA LEU A 58 -2.16 21.84 0.95
C LEU A 58 -1.53 20.86 -0.04
N GLY A 59 -1.35 21.28 -1.30
CA GLY A 59 -0.64 20.49 -2.31
C GLY A 59 0.79 20.17 -1.91
N LEU A 60 1.51 21.15 -1.37
CA LEU A 60 2.88 20.96 -0.88
C LEU A 60 2.93 19.97 0.28
N VAL A 61 2.08 20.14 1.29
CA VAL A 61 1.98 19.22 2.43
C VAL A 61 1.66 17.80 1.94
N PHE A 62 0.72 17.64 1.02
CA PHE A 62 0.40 16.36 0.42
C PHE A 62 1.62 15.73 -0.26
N CYS A 63 2.37 16.48 -1.08
CA CYS A 63 3.56 15.99 -1.76
C CYS A 63 4.62 15.53 -0.76
N LEU A 64 4.89 16.30 0.30
CA LEU A 64 5.86 15.96 1.34
C LEU A 64 5.48 14.66 2.07
N VAL A 65 4.22 14.52 2.47
CA VAL A 65 3.72 13.29 3.12
C VAL A 65 3.86 12.09 2.18
N ARG A 66 3.51 12.24 0.90
CA ARG A 66 3.63 11.17 -0.09
C ARG A 66 5.08 10.76 -0.35
N MET A 67 6.02 11.73 -0.39
CA MET A 67 7.46 11.43 -0.49
C MET A 67 7.96 10.62 0.69
N TYR A 68 7.59 11.02 1.90
CA TYR A 68 8.01 10.34 3.13
C TYR A 68 7.51 8.89 3.17
N ARG A 69 6.26 8.64 2.76
CA ARG A 69 5.60 7.33 2.86
C ARG A 69 5.90 6.35 1.73
N GLN A 70 6.75 6.70 0.76
CA GLN A 70 7.11 5.77 -0.33
C GLN A 70 7.94 4.55 0.12
N GLY A 71 8.52 4.57 1.31
CA GLY A 71 9.26 3.44 1.89
C GLY A 71 8.44 2.53 2.79
N ASP A 72 7.14 2.78 2.94
CA ASP A 72 6.29 1.99 3.83
C ASP A 72 6.11 0.55 3.32
N THR A 73 6.00 -0.39 4.25
CA THR A 73 5.73 -1.80 3.94
C THR A 73 4.35 -1.93 3.28
N VAL A 74 4.29 -2.67 2.19
CA VAL A 74 3.08 -2.85 1.37
C VAL A 74 2.37 -4.15 1.72
N CYS A 75 3.14 -5.20 2.01
CA CYS A 75 2.63 -6.53 2.26
C CYS A 75 3.45 -7.23 3.33
N TYR A 76 2.77 -7.88 4.25
CA TYR A 76 3.35 -8.78 5.24
C TYR A 76 2.90 -10.20 4.93
N VAL A 77 3.85 -11.10 4.76
CA VAL A 77 3.61 -12.53 4.62
C VAL A 77 3.66 -13.13 6.01
N THR A 78 2.61 -13.86 6.36
CA THR A 78 2.46 -14.51 7.67
C THR A 78 2.22 -16.01 7.50
N GLU A 79 2.25 -16.76 8.58
CA GLU A 79 1.97 -18.20 8.54
C GLU A 79 0.60 -18.54 7.96
N LYS A 80 -0.43 -17.73 8.26
CA LYS A 80 -1.82 -18.05 7.93
C LYS A 80 -2.37 -17.28 6.72
N GLY A 81 -1.67 -16.27 6.24
CA GLY A 81 -2.15 -15.44 5.14
C GLY A 81 -1.29 -14.21 4.88
N LEU A 82 -1.85 -13.30 4.13
CA LEU A 82 -1.25 -12.01 3.79
C LEU A 82 -1.91 -10.89 4.59
N VAL A 83 -1.11 -9.94 5.06
CA VAL A 83 -1.62 -8.65 5.53
C VAL A 83 -1.20 -7.59 4.53
N VAL A 84 -2.19 -6.98 3.88
CA VAL A 84 -1.99 -6.00 2.81
C VAL A 84 -2.68 -4.69 3.14
N ARG A 85 -2.23 -3.60 2.53
CA ARG A 85 -2.96 -2.34 2.62
C ARG A 85 -4.27 -2.44 1.86
N SER A 86 -5.36 -2.09 2.54
CA SER A 86 -6.66 -1.93 1.92
C SER A 86 -6.66 -0.71 0.99
N HIS A 87 -7.53 -0.74 -0.01
CA HIS A 87 -7.87 0.47 -0.77
C HIS A 87 -8.77 1.36 0.08
N TYR A 88 -8.61 2.66 -0.09
CA TYR A 88 -9.52 3.62 0.52
C TYR A 88 -10.92 3.45 -0.09
N ARG A 89 -11.89 3.24 0.77
CA ARG A 89 -13.31 3.19 0.38
C ARG A 89 -13.96 4.57 0.43
N THR A 90 -13.40 5.44 1.28
CA THR A 90 -13.93 6.78 1.51
C THR A 90 -12.80 7.82 1.47
N PHE A 91 -13.16 9.06 1.16
CA PHE A 91 -12.23 10.19 1.25
C PHE A 91 -11.71 10.39 2.68
N TYR A 92 -12.52 10.07 3.67
CA TYR A 92 -12.13 10.14 5.08
C TYR A 92 -11.00 9.16 5.41
N GLU A 93 -11.07 7.91 4.94
CA GLU A 93 -9.99 6.93 5.13
C GLU A 93 -8.68 7.40 4.48
N PHE A 94 -8.76 7.93 3.26
CA PHE A 94 -7.62 8.53 2.56
C PHE A 94 -7.01 9.68 3.38
N MET A 95 -7.82 10.61 3.87
CA MET A 95 -7.34 11.75 4.67
C MET A 95 -6.79 11.31 6.02
N SER A 96 -7.42 10.33 6.68
CA SER A 96 -6.95 9.81 7.97
C SER A 96 -5.58 9.12 7.84
N GLU A 97 -5.34 8.43 6.74
CA GLU A 97 -4.03 7.86 6.48
C GLU A 97 -2.97 8.94 6.23
N ILE A 98 -3.31 9.99 5.47
CA ILE A 98 -2.37 11.08 5.18
C ILE A 98 -2.05 11.88 6.43
N LEU A 99 -3.06 12.30 7.18
CA LEU A 99 -2.90 13.24 8.29
C LEU A 99 -2.43 12.55 9.58
N PHE A 100 -2.95 11.36 9.87
CA PHE A 100 -2.73 10.68 11.15
C PHE A 100 -1.88 9.41 11.04
N GLY A 101 -1.49 9.03 9.82
CA GLY A 101 -0.71 7.82 9.60
C GLY A 101 -1.47 6.52 9.88
N ALA A 102 -2.79 6.57 9.93
CA ALA A 102 -3.63 5.40 10.17
C ALA A 102 -3.44 4.38 9.04
N GLU A 103 -2.80 3.25 9.33
CA GLU A 103 -2.62 2.18 8.35
C GLU A 103 -3.90 1.34 8.27
N HIS A 104 -4.57 1.39 7.12
CA HIS A 104 -5.70 0.53 6.81
C HIS A 104 -5.19 -0.81 6.26
N LEU A 105 -4.99 -1.77 7.16
CA LEU A 105 -4.52 -3.10 6.83
C LEU A 105 -5.66 -4.09 6.87
N VAL A 106 -5.62 -5.06 5.95
CA VAL A 106 -6.58 -6.18 5.86
C VAL A 106 -5.79 -7.47 5.87
N PHE A 107 -6.24 -8.42 6.69
CA PHE A 107 -5.71 -9.78 6.70
C PHE A 107 -6.52 -10.64 5.73
N ILE A 108 -5.81 -11.37 4.88
CA ILE A 108 -6.35 -12.23 3.84
C ILE A 108 -5.76 -13.63 4.03
N PRO A 109 -6.53 -14.61 4.51
CA PRO A 109 -6.09 -16.00 4.62
C PRO A 109 -5.70 -16.56 3.25
N TYR A 110 -4.69 -17.42 3.18
CA TYR A 110 -4.26 -18.01 1.89
C TYR A 110 -5.37 -18.77 1.18
N LYS A 111 -6.23 -19.48 1.93
CA LYS A 111 -7.33 -20.28 1.39
C LYS A 111 -8.46 -19.45 0.74
N THR A 112 -8.53 -18.16 1.04
CA THR A 112 -9.53 -17.25 0.47
C THR A 112 -9.05 -16.54 -0.79
N ILE A 113 -7.77 -16.70 -1.16
CA ILE A 113 -7.22 -16.09 -2.37
C ILE A 113 -7.52 -17.00 -3.54
N PHE A 114 -8.27 -16.51 -4.51
CA PHE A 114 -8.64 -17.21 -5.74
C PHE A 114 -8.29 -16.35 -6.97
N ASP A 115 -8.50 -16.90 -8.15
CA ASP A 115 -8.21 -16.24 -9.41
C ASP A 115 -6.73 -15.80 -9.54
N ILE A 116 -5.84 -16.70 -9.15
CA ILE A 116 -4.40 -16.45 -9.20
C ILE A 116 -3.93 -16.60 -10.65
N PRO A 117 -3.46 -15.54 -11.32
CA PRO A 117 -3.02 -15.62 -12.70
C PRO A 117 -1.80 -16.53 -12.85
N SER A 118 -1.79 -17.34 -13.90
CA SER A 118 -0.68 -18.22 -14.20
C SER A 118 0.61 -17.47 -14.53
N ASN A 119 0.50 -16.25 -15.01
CA ASN A 119 1.61 -15.41 -15.45
C ASN A 119 1.60 -14.05 -14.73
N TRP A 120 2.56 -13.85 -13.87
CA TRP A 120 2.65 -12.78 -12.86
C TRP A 120 3.31 -11.48 -13.31
N VAL A 121 3.06 -11.09 -14.52
CA VAL A 121 3.45 -9.76 -15.00
C VAL A 121 2.39 -8.71 -14.66
N THR A 122 1.19 -9.17 -14.30
CA THR A 122 0.07 -8.29 -13.96
C THR A 122 0.25 -7.62 -12.59
N PHE A 123 -0.34 -6.45 -12.43
CA PHE A 123 -0.25 -5.61 -11.24
C PHE A 123 -1.12 -6.10 -10.07
N GLU A 124 -1.94 -7.14 -10.26
CA GLU A 124 -2.89 -7.66 -9.28
C GLU A 124 -2.57 -9.12 -8.96
N LEU A 125 -2.76 -9.50 -7.70
CA LEU A 125 -2.51 -10.87 -7.22
C LEU A 125 -3.69 -11.80 -7.40
N GLY A 126 -4.80 -11.33 -7.83
CA GLY A 126 -6.06 -12.03 -7.83
C GLY A 126 -7.05 -11.42 -6.86
N SER A 127 -8.17 -12.07 -6.71
CA SER A 127 -9.24 -11.64 -5.83
C SER A 127 -9.23 -12.44 -4.53
N ALA A 128 -9.74 -11.85 -3.47
CA ALA A 128 -9.90 -12.50 -2.19
C ALA A 128 -11.35 -12.45 -1.74
N GLU A 129 -11.80 -13.54 -1.15
CA GLU A 129 -13.12 -13.65 -0.54
C GLU A 129 -12.98 -13.49 0.98
N ILE A 130 -13.75 -12.59 1.57
CA ILE A 130 -13.80 -12.37 3.01
C ILE A 130 -15.28 -12.40 3.42
N GLY A 131 -15.63 -13.36 4.29
CA GLY A 131 -16.99 -13.50 4.78
C GLY A 131 -18.01 -13.89 3.71
N GLY A 132 -17.61 -14.65 2.69
CA GLY A 132 -18.48 -15.10 1.60
C GLY A 132 -18.74 -14.07 0.51
N LEU A 133 -18.10 -12.90 0.59
CA LEU A 133 -18.19 -11.85 -0.42
C LEU A 133 -16.86 -11.64 -1.11
N VAL A 134 -16.86 -11.52 -2.43
CA VAL A 134 -15.67 -11.08 -3.19
C VAL A 134 -15.40 -9.63 -2.84
N VAL A 135 -14.40 -9.41 -1.99
CA VAL A 135 -14.25 -8.13 -1.33
C VAL A 135 -13.26 -7.22 -2.04
N GLN A 136 -12.14 -7.73 -2.51
CA GLN A 136 -11.13 -6.87 -3.14
C GLN A 136 -10.10 -7.65 -3.97
N PRO A 137 -9.63 -7.09 -5.10
CA PRO A 137 -8.40 -7.57 -5.72
C PRO A 137 -7.22 -7.30 -4.78
N VAL A 138 -6.37 -8.30 -4.59
CA VAL A 138 -5.11 -8.16 -3.86
C VAL A 138 -4.10 -7.48 -4.78
N ARG A 139 -3.89 -6.18 -4.58
CA ARG A 139 -3.03 -5.39 -5.46
C ARG A 139 -1.66 -5.21 -4.85
N LEU A 140 -0.67 -5.81 -5.48
CA LEU A 140 0.75 -5.67 -5.10
C LEU A 140 1.52 -4.90 -6.19
N ARG A 141 0.94 -3.81 -6.63
CA ARG A 141 1.31 -3.06 -7.84
C ARG A 141 2.78 -2.68 -7.91
N TYR A 142 3.35 -2.26 -6.82
CA TYR A 142 4.69 -1.67 -6.79
C TYR A 142 5.78 -2.62 -6.28
N LEU A 143 5.46 -3.88 -6.07
CA LEU A 143 6.45 -4.88 -5.71
C LEU A 143 7.29 -5.30 -6.93
N SER A 144 8.54 -5.68 -6.66
CA SER A 144 9.40 -6.26 -7.70
C SER A 144 8.85 -7.60 -8.21
N ALA A 145 9.17 -7.96 -9.46
CA ALA A 145 8.74 -9.24 -10.04
C ALA A 145 9.23 -10.44 -9.21
N LYS A 146 10.43 -10.35 -8.61
CA LYS A 146 10.98 -11.37 -7.72
C LYS A 146 10.10 -11.55 -6.48
N ASN A 147 9.76 -10.45 -5.80
CA ASN A 147 8.93 -10.49 -4.60
C ASN A 147 7.52 -11.03 -4.88
N LYS A 148 6.94 -10.66 -6.03
CA LYS A 148 5.64 -11.20 -6.46
C LYS A 148 5.69 -12.71 -6.65
N LYS A 149 6.75 -13.24 -7.29
CA LYS A 149 6.92 -14.69 -7.48
C LYS A 149 7.08 -15.43 -6.15
N GLU A 150 7.80 -14.85 -5.20
CA GLU A 150 7.95 -15.45 -3.86
C GLU A 150 6.60 -15.52 -3.12
N ILE A 151 5.82 -14.43 -3.15
CA ILE A 151 4.48 -14.39 -2.53
C ILE A 151 3.58 -15.43 -3.17
N LEU A 152 3.59 -15.53 -4.50
CA LEU A 152 2.80 -16.50 -5.24
C LEU A 152 3.16 -17.94 -4.85
N ALA A 153 4.45 -18.24 -4.81
CA ALA A 153 4.92 -19.58 -4.43
C ALA A 153 4.43 -19.93 -3.01
N ARG A 154 4.46 -18.98 -2.08
CA ARG A 154 3.98 -19.17 -0.71
C ARG A 154 2.46 -19.39 -0.64
N ILE A 155 1.68 -18.64 -1.44
CA ILE A 155 0.23 -18.85 -1.50
C ILE A 155 -0.09 -20.25 -2.01
N ARG A 156 0.51 -20.67 -3.12
CA ARG A 156 0.29 -22.00 -3.69
C ARG A 156 0.65 -23.11 -2.72
N ALA A 157 1.83 -23.04 -2.10
CA ALA A 157 2.24 -24.02 -1.10
C ALA A 157 1.25 -24.11 0.07
N ALA A 158 0.73 -22.98 0.55
CA ALA A 158 -0.22 -22.96 1.65
C ALA A 158 -1.66 -23.37 1.24
N GLN A 159 -1.96 -23.44 -0.05
CA GLN A 159 -3.23 -23.94 -0.57
C GLN A 159 -3.22 -25.43 -0.83
N GLU A 160 -2.02 -26.01 -0.99
CA GLU A 160 -1.79 -27.44 -1.17
C GLU A 160 -1.70 -28.21 0.18
N GLU A 161 -1.44 -27.49 1.28
CA GLU A 161 -1.49 -28.01 2.65
C GLU A 161 -2.94 -28.07 3.20
#